data_950c44a24b57c2a793eaac31f7fc9fd7
#
_entry.id   950c44a24b57c2a793eaac31f7fc9fd7
#
_cell.length_a   1.000
_cell.length_b   1.000
_cell.length_c   1.000
_cell.angle_alpha   90.00
_cell.angle_beta   90.00
_cell.angle_gamma   90.00
#
_symmetry.space_group_name_H-M   'P 1'
#
loop_
_entity.id
_entity.type
_entity.pdbx_description
1 polymer ?
#
loop_
_entity_poly.entity_id
_entity_poly.type
_entity_poly.pdbx_seq_one_letter_code
_entity_poly.pdbx_strand_id
1 'polypeptide(L)'
;TLLALGIVLSCKESASKENATYMEEATTDSTSVVSSSAAIENKNSNRKFVRTADVKFKVKNVAKSTYAIEDATTKFGGFVTYTNLQSNIHNEDRTKVSQDSTLVTTKYKVDNNITIRVPNTRMDTVIKTIAKQIHFLDYRIIKADDVSLQMLSNELAQKRSNSSEKRLENAIDSKGKKLNQVVKAEETLEAKKEQNDASKLQNLSLQD
;
A
#
# COMPACT_ATOMS: atom_id res chain seq x y z
N THR A 1 26.94 -40.51 79.86
CA THR A 1 27.31 -40.66 78.43
C THR A 1 26.11 -40.89 77.59
N LEU A 2 25.56 -39.89 76.98
CA LEU A 2 24.98 -39.91 75.58
C LEU A 2 24.64 -38.46 75.15
N LEU A 3 25.37 -38.01 74.23
CA LEU A 3 25.20 -36.76 73.56
C LEU A 3 23.95 -36.82 72.66
N ALA A 4 22.98 -35.95 72.78
CA ALA A 4 21.87 -35.78 71.92
C ALA A 4 22.00 -34.42 71.17
N LEU A 5 22.32 -34.50 69.96
CA LEU A 5 22.49 -33.37 69.02
C LEU A 5 21.12 -32.93 68.51
N GLY A 6 20.63 -31.80 69.00
CA GLY A 6 19.40 -31.15 68.52
C GLY A 6 19.65 -30.28 67.32
N ILE A 7 19.09 -30.64 66.18
CA ILE A 7 19.07 -29.86 64.97
C ILE A 7 17.91 -28.87 65.02
N VAL A 8 18.17 -27.59 65.19
CA VAL A 8 17.18 -26.51 65.02
C VAL A 8 17.09 -26.12 63.56
N LEU A 9 16.00 -26.49 62.91
CA LEU A 9 15.64 -25.94 61.58
C LEU A 9 15.12 -24.52 61.78
N SER A 10 15.96 -23.55 61.41
CA SER A 10 15.57 -22.15 61.28
C SER A 10 14.90 -21.92 59.95
N CYS A 11 13.58 -21.78 59.93
CA CYS A 11 12.85 -21.25 58.78
C CYS A 11 13.15 -19.76 58.66
N LYS A 12 13.93 -19.39 57.67
CA LYS A 12 14.16 -17.98 57.28
C LYS A 12 13.02 -17.57 56.36
N GLU A 13 12.08 -16.84 56.91
CA GLU A 13 11.01 -16.15 56.18
C GLU A 13 11.64 -15.09 55.28
N SER A 14 11.65 -15.38 53.99
CA SER A 14 12.16 -14.45 52.98
C SER A 14 11.03 -13.51 52.61
N ALA A 15 11.08 -12.29 53.15
CA ALA A 15 10.24 -11.20 52.72
C ALA A 15 10.51 -10.92 51.23
N SER A 16 9.56 -11.26 50.38
CA SER A 16 9.52 -10.89 49.00
C SER A 16 9.40 -9.36 48.92
N LYS A 17 10.50 -8.69 48.59
CA LYS A 17 10.43 -7.34 48.07
C LYS A 17 9.84 -7.42 46.68
N GLU A 18 8.61 -6.98 46.51
CA GLU A 18 8.03 -6.62 45.23
C GLU A 18 8.92 -5.52 44.61
N ASN A 19 9.84 -5.96 43.75
CA ASN A 19 10.43 -5.06 42.79
C ASN A 19 9.30 -4.73 41.80
N ALA A 20 8.69 -3.56 41.97
CA ALA A 20 7.98 -2.90 40.90
C ALA A 20 9.00 -2.65 39.76
N THR A 21 9.13 -3.62 38.90
CA THR A 21 9.79 -3.43 37.61
C THR A 21 8.91 -2.42 36.86
N TYR A 22 9.32 -1.16 36.86
CA TYR A 22 8.85 -0.20 35.88
C TYR A 22 9.13 -0.85 34.54
N MET A 23 8.07 -1.27 33.85
CA MET A 23 8.14 -1.59 32.43
C MET A 23 8.59 -0.28 31.77
N GLU A 24 9.86 -0.23 31.44
CA GLU A 24 10.42 0.69 30.49
C GLU A 24 9.58 0.47 29.23
N GLU A 25 8.77 1.45 28.90
CA GLU A 25 7.94 1.48 27.69
C GLU A 25 8.91 1.34 26.53
N ALA A 26 9.07 0.08 26.06
CA ALA A 26 9.85 -0.19 24.88
C ALA A 26 9.23 0.68 23.79
N THR A 27 9.94 1.71 23.38
CA THR A 27 9.65 2.46 22.16
C THR A 27 9.77 1.46 21.03
N THR A 28 8.68 0.73 20.77
CA THR A 28 8.55 -0.16 19.62
C THR A 28 8.83 0.71 18.40
N ASP A 29 9.94 0.43 17.76
CA ASP A 29 10.30 1.11 16.51
C ASP A 29 9.10 1.01 15.57
N SER A 30 8.38 2.12 15.42
CA SER A 30 7.13 2.18 14.64
C SER A 30 7.33 1.73 13.20
N THR A 31 8.58 1.63 12.74
CA THR A 31 8.92 1.15 11.40
C THR A 31 8.68 -0.36 11.25
N SER A 32 8.88 -1.16 12.32
CA SER A 32 8.68 -2.62 12.27
C SER A 32 7.20 -3.01 12.20
N VAL A 33 6.31 -2.19 12.75
CA VAL A 33 4.86 -2.44 12.75
C VAL A 33 4.23 -2.18 11.38
N VAL A 34 4.80 -1.28 10.58
CA VAL A 34 4.23 -0.85 9.29
C VAL A 34 4.80 -1.64 8.11
N SER A 35 5.98 -2.24 8.22
CA SER A 35 6.56 -3.09 7.18
C SER A 35 6.03 -4.53 7.24
N SER A 36 6.09 -5.23 6.11
CA SER A 36 5.68 -6.63 5.97
C SER A 36 6.51 -7.31 4.89
N SER A 37 6.72 -8.62 4.99
CA SER A 37 7.34 -9.43 3.93
C SER A 37 6.58 -9.34 2.59
N ALA A 38 5.27 -9.09 2.62
CA ALA A 38 4.47 -8.87 1.42
C ALA A 38 4.83 -7.57 0.68
N ALA A 39 5.42 -6.57 1.36
CA ALA A 39 5.90 -5.34 0.75
C ALA A 39 7.28 -5.49 0.09
N ILE A 40 8.02 -6.57 0.38
CA ILE A 40 9.38 -6.81 -0.09
C ILE A 40 9.35 -7.61 -1.38
N GLU A 41 10.04 -7.11 -2.40
CA GLU A 41 10.21 -7.85 -3.65
C GLU A 41 11.19 -9.01 -3.49
N ASN A 42 10.75 -10.23 -3.85
CA ASN A 42 11.64 -11.37 -3.96
C ASN A 42 12.30 -11.39 -5.36
N LYS A 43 13.52 -10.89 -5.45
CA LYS A 43 14.28 -10.77 -6.70
C LYS A 43 14.59 -12.11 -7.41
N ASN A 44 14.54 -13.21 -6.67
CA ASN A 44 14.83 -14.54 -7.20
C ASN A 44 13.58 -15.28 -7.68
N SER A 45 12.41 -14.65 -7.65
CA SER A 45 11.16 -15.24 -8.10
C SER A 45 10.91 -14.92 -9.57
N ASN A 46 10.66 -15.95 -10.40
CA ASN A 46 10.13 -15.77 -11.76
C ASN A 46 8.66 -15.28 -11.76
N ARG A 47 8.08 -15.08 -10.59
CA ARG A 47 6.71 -14.62 -10.45
C ARG A 47 6.65 -13.10 -10.43
N LYS A 48 5.59 -12.56 -11.00
CA LYS A 48 5.27 -11.14 -11.01
C LYS A 48 4.16 -10.86 -10.01
N PHE A 49 4.36 -9.86 -9.16
CA PHE A 49 3.40 -9.48 -8.13
C PHE A 49 2.99 -8.03 -8.29
N VAL A 50 1.68 -7.77 -8.22
CA VAL A 50 1.16 -6.43 -7.94
C VAL A 50 1.01 -6.31 -6.44
N ARG A 51 1.61 -5.28 -5.85
CA ARG A 51 1.57 -5.05 -4.41
C ARG A 51 0.77 -3.80 -4.09
N THR A 52 -0.13 -3.93 -3.12
CA THR A 52 -0.94 -2.82 -2.63
C THR A 52 -0.80 -2.69 -1.13
N ALA A 53 -0.84 -1.46 -0.63
CA ALA A 53 -0.90 -1.17 0.80
C ALA A 53 -2.01 -0.16 1.07
N ASP A 54 -2.88 -0.49 2.00
CA ASP A 54 -3.87 0.41 2.58
C ASP A 54 -3.52 0.63 4.05
N VAL A 55 -3.25 1.87 4.42
CA VAL A 55 -2.76 2.22 5.75
C VAL A 55 -3.51 3.42 6.28
N LYS A 56 -4.15 3.26 7.43
CA LYS A 56 -4.82 4.34 8.15
C LYS A 56 -4.10 4.62 9.46
N PHE A 57 -3.78 5.87 9.70
CA PHE A 57 -3.00 6.26 10.87
C PHE A 57 -3.25 7.71 11.29
N LYS A 58 -2.86 8.02 12.52
CA LYS A 58 -2.87 9.38 13.06
C LYS A 58 -1.46 9.94 13.10
N VAL A 59 -1.35 11.23 12.84
CA VAL A 59 -0.09 11.98 12.85
C VAL A 59 -0.22 13.21 13.75
N LYS A 60 0.90 13.79 14.16
CA LYS A 60 0.89 15.03 14.97
C LYS A 60 0.44 16.24 14.18
N ASN A 61 0.76 16.30 12.91
CA ASN A 61 0.37 17.39 11.99
C ASN A 61 0.10 16.82 10.59
N VAL A 62 -1.16 16.85 10.18
CA VAL A 62 -1.60 16.23 8.93
C VAL A 62 -0.97 16.90 7.72
N ALA A 63 -1.00 18.24 7.63
CA ALA A 63 -0.44 18.95 6.48
C ALA A 63 1.07 18.68 6.34
N LYS A 64 1.84 18.81 7.43
CA LYS A 64 3.28 18.54 7.40
C LYS A 64 3.60 17.09 7.02
N SER A 65 2.84 16.14 7.53
CA SER A 65 3.03 14.72 7.19
C SER A 65 2.63 14.42 5.74
N THR A 66 1.59 15.08 5.22
CA THR A 66 1.22 14.98 3.80
C THR A 66 2.37 15.37 2.89
N TYR A 67 2.95 16.55 3.08
CA TYR A 67 4.09 16.99 2.27
C TYR A 67 5.30 16.05 2.40
N ALA A 68 5.60 15.58 3.61
CA ALA A 68 6.68 14.61 3.82
C ALA A 68 6.45 13.26 3.10
N ILE A 69 5.19 12.84 2.96
CA ILE A 69 4.82 11.63 2.20
C ILE A 69 4.97 11.87 0.69
N GLU A 70 4.52 13.03 0.19
CA GLU A 70 4.64 13.41 -1.21
C GLU A 70 6.11 13.54 -1.63
N ASP A 71 6.93 14.19 -0.80
CA ASP A 71 8.39 14.29 -1.01
C ASP A 71 9.07 12.93 -1.03
N ALA A 72 8.72 12.06 -0.07
CA ALA A 72 9.25 10.70 -0.03
C ALA A 72 8.83 9.90 -1.28
N THR A 73 7.58 10.04 -1.71
CA THR A 73 7.07 9.37 -2.91
C THR A 73 7.87 9.77 -4.14
N THR A 74 8.06 11.07 -4.37
CA THR A 74 8.84 11.61 -5.48
C THR A 74 10.31 11.19 -5.40
N LYS A 75 10.91 11.25 -4.22
CA LYS A 75 12.31 10.84 -3.98
C LYS A 75 12.58 9.39 -4.37
N PHE A 76 11.62 8.51 -4.19
CA PHE A 76 11.77 7.09 -4.54
C PHE A 76 11.22 6.73 -5.94
N GLY A 77 10.98 7.74 -6.78
CA GLY A 77 10.57 7.58 -8.18
C GLY A 77 9.09 7.23 -8.36
N GLY A 78 8.28 7.51 -7.33
CA GLY A 78 6.84 7.40 -7.41
C GLY A 78 6.16 8.73 -7.71
N PHE A 79 4.83 8.72 -7.73
CA PHE A 79 4.01 9.91 -7.92
C PHE A 79 2.69 9.81 -7.16
N VAL A 80 2.11 10.97 -6.86
CA VAL A 80 0.81 11.07 -6.21
C VAL A 80 -0.28 11.05 -7.29
N THR A 81 -1.22 10.14 -7.16
CA THR A 81 -2.38 10.03 -8.06
C THR A 81 -3.61 10.74 -7.52
N TYR A 82 -3.70 10.87 -6.20
CA TYR A 82 -4.81 11.54 -5.54
C TYR A 82 -4.37 12.08 -4.18
N THR A 83 -4.79 13.27 -3.83
CA THR A 83 -4.65 13.84 -2.48
C THR A 83 -5.87 14.71 -2.18
N ASN A 84 -6.43 14.58 -0.98
CA ASN A 84 -7.55 15.37 -0.50
C ASN A 84 -7.31 15.74 0.97
N LEU A 85 -6.64 16.87 1.16
CA LEU A 85 -6.38 17.45 2.48
C LEU A 85 -7.50 18.41 2.83
N GLN A 86 -8.22 18.13 3.89
CA GLN A 86 -9.37 18.93 4.32
C GLN A 86 -9.38 19.16 5.82
N SER A 87 -10.06 20.26 6.19
CA SER A 87 -10.27 20.67 7.58
C SER A 87 -11.77 20.83 7.83
N ASN A 88 -12.30 20.03 8.75
CA ASN A 88 -13.72 20.03 9.10
C ASN A 88 -13.90 20.60 10.51
N ILE A 89 -14.75 21.62 10.65
CA ILE A 89 -15.13 22.15 11.96
C ILE A 89 -15.98 21.09 12.67
N HIS A 90 -15.53 20.71 13.86
CA HIS A 90 -16.21 19.72 14.69
C HIS A 90 -17.11 20.35 15.74
N ASN A 91 -16.68 21.46 16.33
CA ASN A 91 -17.43 22.21 17.33
C ASN A 91 -17.01 23.69 17.34
N GLU A 92 -17.94 24.57 17.64
CA GLU A 92 -17.71 25.99 17.86
C GLU A 92 -18.41 26.41 19.17
N ASP A 93 -17.64 26.77 20.17
CA ASP A 93 -18.12 27.23 21.45
C ASP A 93 -17.94 28.75 21.54
N ARG A 94 -19.00 29.46 21.94
CA ARG A 94 -19.02 30.92 22.11
C ARG A 94 -19.21 31.24 23.57
N THR A 95 -18.21 31.87 24.19
CA THR A 95 -18.26 32.30 25.60
C THR A 95 -18.21 33.82 25.68
N LYS A 96 -19.24 34.45 26.24
CA LYS A 96 -19.21 35.89 26.47
C LYS A 96 -18.18 36.23 27.54
N VAL A 97 -17.23 37.08 27.20
CA VAL A 97 -16.14 37.48 28.10
C VAL A 97 -16.39 38.86 28.73
N SER A 98 -17.04 39.80 27.99
CA SER A 98 -17.43 41.10 28.43
C SER A 98 -18.73 41.57 27.74
N GLN A 99 -19.18 42.80 28.01
CA GLN A 99 -20.38 43.37 27.35
C GLN A 99 -20.21 43.39 25.83
N ASP A 100 -19.00 43.68 25.33
CA ASP A 100 -18.68 43.90 23.90
C ASP A 100 -17.78 42.86 23.28
N SER A 101 -17.40 41.80 24.04
CA SER A 101 -16.45 40.77 23.56
C SER A 101 -16.97 39.36 23.81
N THR A 102 -16.82 38.52 22.79
CA THR A 102 -17.15 37.08 22.83
C THR A 102 -15.92 36.28 22.38
N LEU A 103 -15.49 35.33 23.21
CA LEU A 103 -14.48 34.34 22.82
C LEU A 103 -15.15 33.25 21.99
N VAL A 104 -14.63 33.02 20.79
CA VAL A 104 -15.07 31.95 19.92
C VAL A 104 -13.96 30.89 19.90
N THR A 105 -14.27 29.68 20.39
CA THR A 105 -13.36 28.53 20.37
C THR A 105 -13.81 27.56 19.31
N THR A 106 -13.05 27.44 18.23
CA THR A 106 -13.34 26.51 17.15
C THR A 106 -12.46 25.26 17.26
N LYS A 107 -13.08 24.09 17.36
CA LYS A 107 -12.41 22.79 17.29
C LYS A 107 -12.59 22.22 15.87
N TYR A 108 -11.50 21.89 15.22
CA TYR A 108 -11.54 21.32 13.87
C TYR A 108 -10.68 20.06 13.80
N LYS A 109 -11.07 19.16 12.89
CA LYS A 109 -10.34 17.94 12.55
C LYS A 109 -9.76 18.12 11.17
N VAL A 110 -8.46 17.86 11.04
CA VAL A 110 -7.78 17.83 9.75
C VAL A 110 -7.57 16.38 9.36
N ASP A 111 -7.91 16.01 8.14
CA ASP A 111 -7.64 14.71 7.56
C ASP A 111 -7.16 14.84 6.11
N ASN A 112 -6.41 13.83 5.66
CA ASN A 112 -6.00 13.70 4.28
C ASN A 112 -6.23 12.27 3.81
N ASN A 113 -6.76 12.15 2.58
CA ASN A 113 -6.80 10.90 1.84
C ASN A 113 -5.86 11.03 0.66
N ILE A 114 -4.78 10.24 0.65
CA ILE A 114 -3.74 10.29 -0.36
C ILE A 114 -3.55 8.91 -1.01
N THR A 115 -3.48 8.88 -2.33
CA THR A 115 -3.13 7.70 -3.11
C THR A 115 -1.84 7.97 -3.86
N ILE A 116 -0.88 7.09 -3.70
CA ILE A 116 0.44 7.17 -4.32
C ILE A 116 0.72 5.91 -5.15
N ARG A 117 1.50 6.06 -6.20
CA ARG A 117 2.10 4.96 -6.94
C ARG A 117 3.60 5.01 -6.82
N VAL A 118 4.20 3.88 -6.54
CA VAL A 118 5.65 3.76 -6.36
C VAL A 118 6.14 2.50 -7.06
N PRO A 119 7.38 2.51 -7.58
CA PRO A 119 7.96 1.30 -8.15
C PRO A 119 7.93 0.14 -7.16
N ASN A 120 7.56 -1.04 -7.63
CA ASN A 120 7.39 -2.25 -6.83
C ASN A 120 8.63 -2.56 -5.96
N THR A 121 9.83 -2.30 -6.50
CA THR A 121 11.12 -2.48 -5.82
C THR A 121 11.35 -1.50 -4.66
N ARG A 122 10.61 -0.39 -4.60
CA ARG A 122 10.75 0.68 -3.61
C ARG A 122 9.63 0.73 -2.58
N MET A 123 8.59 -0.08 -2.74
CA MET A 123 7.39 -0.05 -1.90
C MET A 123 7.72 -0.19 -0.41
N ASP A 124 8.54 -1.17 -0.02
CA ASP A 124 8.94 -1.37 1.38
C ASP A 124 9.67 -0.15 1.95
N THR A 125 10.56 0.45 1.17
CA THR A 125 11.30 1.64 1.59
C THR A 125 10.39 2.85 1.80
N VAL A 126 9.40 3.04 0.91
CA VAL A 126 8.41 4.12 1.03
C VAL A 126 7.54 3.89 2.26
N ILE A 127 7.02 2.68 2.46
CA ILE A 127 6.21 2.34 3.65
C ILE A 127 6.98 2.61 4.94
N LYS A 128 8.25 2.20 5.03
CA LYS A 128 9.12 2.48 6.19
C LYS A 128 9.36 3.98 6.39
N THR A 129 9.43 4.74 5.31
CA THR A 129 9.60 6.20 5.41
C THR A 129 8.31 6.86 5.90
N ILE A 130 7.14 6.43 5.41
CA ILE A 130 5.83 6.88 5.90
C ILE A 130 5.65 6.52 7.37
N ALA A 131 6.11 5.34 7.79
CA ALA A 131 6.02 4.88 9.17
C ALA A 131 6.61 5.87 10.19
N LYS A 132 7.63 6.64 9.81
CA LYS A 132 8.25 7.67 10.66
C LYS A 132 7.30 8.84 10.97
N GLN A 133 6.25 9.02 10.19
CA GLN A 133 5.22 10.06 10.41
C GLN A 133 4.10 9.57 11.34
N ILE A 134 3.99 8.25 11.54
CA ILE A 134 2.89 7.62 12.27
C ILE A 134 3.04 7.86 13.75
N HIS A 135 2.02 8.47 14.37
CA HIS A 135 1.88 8.58 15.81
C HIS A 135 1.03 7.45 16.38
N PHE A 136 -0.02 7.07 15.66
CA PHE A 136 -0.89 5.95 16.02
C PHE A 136 -1.40 5.27 14.75
N LEU A 137 -1.24 3.94 14.65
CA LEU A 137 -1.69 3.14 13.53
C LEU A 137 -3.11 2.61 13.81
N ASP A 138 -4.08 2.99 12.98
CA ASP A 138 -5.44 2.45 13.07
C ASP A 138 -5.50 1.06 12.41
N TYR A 139 -5.05 0.93 11.15
CA TYR A 139 -4.89 -0.35 10.48
C TYR A 139 -3.85 -0.29 9.35
N ARG A 140 -3.40 -1.47 8.96
CA ARG A 140 -2.52 -1.68 7.82
C ARG A 140 -2.93 -2.96 7.09
N ILE A 141 -3.19 -2.87 5.80
CA ILE A 141 -3.47 -4.01 4.92
C ILE A 141 -2.43 -3.96 3.81
N ILE A 142 -1.63 -5.03 3.67
CA ILE A 142 -0.67 -5.18 2.58
C ILE A 142 -1.00 -6.47 1.85
N LYS A 143 -1.15 -6.38 0.51
CA LYS A 143 -1.43 -7.50 -0.37
C LYS A 143 -0.35 -7.61 -1.42
N ALA A 144 -0.10 -8.83 -1.86
CA ALA A 144 0.79 -9.16 -2.97
C ALA A 144 0.07 -10.20 -3.84
N ASP A 145 -0.46 -9.76 -4.96
CA ASP A 145 -1.24 -10.59 -5.88
C ASP A 145 -0.32 -11.10 -6.98
N ASP A 146 -0.25 -12.44 -7.15
CA ASP A 146 0.54 -13.08 -8.21
C ASP A 146 -0.20 -12.94 -9.54
N VAL A 147 0.34 -12.12 -10.44
CA VAL A 147 -0.22 -11.85 -11.77
C VAL A 147 0.50 -12.57 -12.90
N SER A 148 1.44 -13.47 -12.58
CA SER A 148 2.30 -14.15 -13.57
C SER A 148 1.49 -14.92 -14.60
N LEU A 149 0.48 -15.68 -14.15
CA LEU A 149 -0.37 -16.47 -15.05
C LEU A 149 -1.28 -15.57 -15.90
N GLN A 150 -1.75 -14.46 -15.37
CA GLN A 150 -2.55 -13.49 -16.11
C GLN A 150 -1.73 -12.84 -17.21
N MET A 151 -0.51 -12.42 -16.91
CA MET A 151 0.41 -11.84 -17.90
C MET A 151 0.76 -12.85 -18.98
N LEU A 152 1.07 -14.11 -18.60
CA LEU A 152 1.33 -15.17 -19.57
C LEU A 152 0.12 -15.45 -20.48
N SER A 153 -1.08 -15.49 -19.91
CA SER A 153 -2.32 -15.66 -20.67
C SER A 153 -2.50 -14.55 -21.70
N ASN A 154 -2.27 -13.30 -21.29
CA ASN A 154 -2.36 -12.14 -22.17
C ASN A 154 -1.29 -12.19 -23.30
N GLU A 155 -0.04 -12.56 -22.97
CA GLU A 155 1.03 -12.72 -23.96
C GLU A 155 0.69 -13.80 -25.00
N LEU A 156 0.14 -14.93 -24.55
CA LEU A 156 -0.30 -16.00 -25.46
C LEU A 156 -1.49 -15.56 -26.33
N ALA A 157 -2.40 -14.79 -25.77
CA ALA A 157 -3.51 -14.19 -26.54
C ALA A 157 -2.98 -13.22 -27.60
N GLN A 158 -2.04 -12.35 -27.28
CA GLN A 158 -1.38 -11.43 -28.21
C GLN A 158 -0.67 -12.19 -29.35
N LYS A 159 0.09 -13.23 -29.02
CA LYS A 159 0.77 -14.06 -30.03
C LYS A 159 -0.23 -14.70 -31.01
N ARG A 160 -1.35 -15.23 -30.49
CA ARG A 160 -2.42 -15.78 -31.34
C ARG A 160 -3.08 -14.74 -32.22
N SER A 161 -3.40 -13.57 -31.65
CA SER A 161 -4.00 -12.45 -32.38
C SER A 161 -3.08 -11.99 -33.52
N ASN A 162 -1.83 -11.67 -33.21
CA ASN A 162 -0.84 -11.23 -34.21
C ASN A 162 -0.66 -12.25 -35.36
N SER A 163 -0.65 -13.56 -35.03
CA SER A 163 -0.57 -14.61 -36.08
C SER A 163 -1.80 -14.68 -36.92
N SER A 164 -2.99 -14.42 -36.34
CA SER A 164 -4.26 -14.38 -37.08
C SER A 164 -4.38 -13.13 -37.94
N GLU A 165 -3.96 -11.97 -37.41
CA GLU A 165 -3.90 -10.70 -38.15
C GLU A 165 -3.07 -10.83 -39.43
N LYS A 166 -1.82 -11.31 -39.29
CA LYS A 166 -0.94 -11.51 -40.47
C LYS A 166 -1.52 -12.45 -41.53
N ARG A 167 -2.20 -13.53 -41.08
CA ARG A 167 -2.85 -14.45 -42.02
C ARG A 167 -4.02 -13.79 -42.73
N LEU A 168 -4.76 -12.94 -42.01
CA LEU A 168 -5.93 -12.26 -42.57
C LEU A 168 -5.50 -11.14 -43.53
N GLU A 169 -4.49 -10.34 -43.19
CA GLU A 169 -3.86 -9.34 -44.04
C GLU A 169 -3.38 -9.98 -45.38
N ASN A 170 -2.61 -11.07 -45.29
CA ASN A 170 -2.16 -11.79 -46.49
C ASN A 170 -3.31 -12.36 -47.32
N ALA A 171 -4.42 -12.77 -46.70
CA ALA A 171 -5.59 -13.27 -47.41
C ALA A 171 -6.37 -12.14 -48.11
N ILE A 172 -6.45 -10.97 -47.51
CA ILE A 172 -7.04 -9.76 -48.10
C ILE A 172 -6.23 -9.36 -49.36
N ASP A 173 -4.91 -9.24 -49.20
CA ASP A 173 -4.03 -8.82 -50.28
C ASP A 173 -4.01 -9.81 -51.47
N SER A 174 -4.05 -11.11 -51.18
CA SER A 174 -3.93 -12.15 -52.23
C SER A 174 -5.24 -12.56 -52.89
N LYS A 175 -6.38 -12.45 -52.22
CA LYS A 175 -7.68 -13.02 -52.63
C LYS A 175 -8.82 -12.02 -52.72
N GLY A 176 -8.59 -10.74 -52.58
CA GLY A 176 -9.56 -9.66 -52.44
C GLY A 176 -10.43 -9.38 -53.70
N LYS A 177 -10.94 -10.42 -54.39
CA LYS A 177 -11.74 -10.25 -55.61
C LYS A 177 -13.24 -9.98 -55.37
N LYS A 178 -13.75 -10.13 -54.15
CA LYS A 178 -15.17 -9.89 -53.81
C LYS A 178 -15.25 -8.88 -52.67
N LEU A 179 -15.76 -7.69 -52.95
CA LEU A 179 -15.86 -6.57 -52.02
C LEU A 179 -16.47 -6.95 -50.65
N ASN A 180 -17.58 -7.70 -50.65
CA ASN A 180 -18.25 -8.13 -49.42
C ASN A 180 -17.41 -9.10 -48.56
N GLN A 181 -16.49 -9.84 -49.13
CA GLN A 181 -15.58 -10.72 -48.38
C GLN A 181 -14.42 -9.94 -47.82
N VAL A 182 -13.95 -8.93 -48.52
CA VAL A 182 -12.91 -8.01 -48.03
C VAL A 182 -13.43 -7.20 -46.85
N VAL A 183 -14.62 -6.59 -46.96
CA VAL A 183 -15.22 -5.81 -45.85
C VAL A 183 -15.37 -6.65 -44.59
N LYS A 184 -15.93 -7.87 -44.68
CA LYS A 184 -16.04 -8.76 -43.52
C LYS A 184 -14.69 -9.18 -42.95
N ALA A 185 -13.67 -9.33 -43.78
CA ALA A 185 -12.32 -9.66 -43.34
C ALA A 185 -11.68 -8.47 -42.63
N GLU A 186 -11.87 -7.24 -43.12
CA GLU A 186 -11.39 -6.01 -42.48
C GLU A 186 -12.05 -5.77 -41.11
N GLU A 187 -13.38 -5.92 -40.99
CA GLU A 187 -14.10 -5.85 -39.71
C GLU A 187 -13.56 -6.87 -38.71
N THR A 188 -13.28 -8.10 -39.15
CA THR A 188 -12.71 -9.15 -38.30
C THR A 188 -11.27 -8.81 -37.89
N LEU A 189 -10.49 -8.20 -38.79
CA LEU A 189 -9.11 -7.76 -38.50
C LEU A 189 -9.10 -6.64 -37.49
N GLU A 190 -9.98 -5.65 -37.62
CA GLU A 190 -10.10 -4.53 -36.68
C GLU A 190 -10.47 -5.01 -35.30
N ALA A 191 -11.49 -5.88 -35.15
CA ALA A 191 -11.87 -6.47 -33.87
C ALA A 191 -10.71 -7.25 -33.20
N LYS A 192 -9.87 -7.94 -33.99
CA LYS A 192 -8.69 -8.65 -33.49
C LYS A 192 -7.59 -7.70 -33.04
N LYS A 193 -7.37 -6.61 -33.75
CA LYS A 193 -6.41 -5.56 -33.36
C LYS A 193 -6.84 -4.92 -32.02
N GLU A 194 -8.11 -4.58 -31.90
CA GLU A 194 -8.68 -4.04 -30.66
C GLU A 194 -8.49 -5.01 -29.47
N GLN A 195 -8.79 -6.30 -29.65
CA GLN A 195 -8.56 -7.32 -28.61
C GLN A 195 -7.08 -7.45 -28.23
N ASN A 196 -6.19 -7.37 -29.20
CA ASN A 196 -4.74 -7.41 -28.97
C ASN A 196 -4.29 -6.19 -28.15
N ASP A 197 -4.76 -5.01 -28.52
CA ASP A 197 -4.41 -3.77 -27.81
C ASP A 197 -4.97 -3.75 -26.38
N ALA A 198 -6.19 -4.23 -26.17
CA ALA A 198 -6.74 -4.42 -24.84
C ALA A 198 -5.87 -5.33 -23.96
N SER A 199 -5.39 -6.46 -24.53
CA SER A 199 -4.48 -7.38 -23.82
C SER A 199 -3.12 -6.74 -23.51
N LYS A 200 -2.59 -5.90 -24.41
CA LYS A 200 -1.34 -5.13 -24.16
C LYS A 200 -1.53 -4.11 -23.04
N LEU A 201 -2.62 -3.34 -23.07
CA LEU A 201 -2.95 -2.36 -22.05
C LEU A 201 -3.11 -3.03 -20.67
N GLN A 202 -3.75 -4.19 -20.62
CA GLN A 202 -3.89 -4.96 -19.38
C GLN A 202 -2.53 -5.39 -18.84
N ASN A 203 -1.62 -5.88 -19.69
CA ASN A 203 -0.27 -6.24 -19.24
C ASN A 203 0.53 -5.03 -18.74
N LEU A 204 0.42 -3.88 -19.41
CA LEU A 204 1.07 -2.66 -18.95
C LEU A 204 0.55 -2.22 -17.58
N SER A 205 -0.76 -2.29 -17.38
CA SER A 205 -1.36 -1.93 -16.07
C SER A 205 -0.95 -2.86 -14.91
N LEU A 206 -0.44 -4.07 -15.22
CA LEU A 206 0.08 -5.02 -14.22
C LEU A 206 1.59 -4.84 -13.97
N GLN A 207 2.28 -4.06 -14.80
CA GLN A 207 3.72 -3.80 -14.67
C GLN A 207 4.02 -2.52 -13.89
N ASP A 208 3.08 -1.56 -13.90
CA ASP A 208 3.14 -0.31 -13.14
C ASP A 208 2.79 -0.50 -11.66
#